data_bb3f8c5d07980ddc8d076a06adfb950a
#
_entry.id   bb3f8c5d07980ddc8d076a06adfb950a
#
_cell.length_a   1.000
_cell.length_b   1.000
_cell.length_c   1.000
_cell.angle_alpha   90.00
_cell.angle_beta   90.00
_cell.angle_gamma   90.00
#
_symmetry.space_group_name_H-M   'P 1'
#
loop_
_entity.id
_entity.type
_entity.pdbx_description
1 polymer ?
#
loop_
_entity_poly.entity_id
_entity_poly.type
_entity_poly.pdbx_seq_one_letter_code
_entity_poly.pdbx_strand_id
1 'polypeptide(L)'
;MKFWSGVIIAVALVATPACGRDAAAQPEHDARPDSAAAKAPPGVAIASAHALATEAGLEIIREGGNAFDAAIAVSAALSVVEPISSGIGGGGFFLLHQADEDRDVFLDARETSPAAVSSDDYLTEDGEFNRDRATNGPWAAGIPGLPAAFVHLANEYGQLPLERSLAPAIRLADEGFPVYGRMERGYQSRAEVMERYPGTRDTFLIDGRAMREGDTFRQPDLARTLERLAADGFDGFYRGRTAELLLEGVQAEGGVWTADDLASYKVVEREPLRLNYHEWEIVTAPPPSSGGVALAQMLQILAGWELEELDPALRAHLTVESMRRAFRDRTFYLGDPDFVEIPMETLTSRDYAAGLRATIHPQRATPSDMLSGEPTPLEGDETTHFSIIDAEGNRVAATQTVNLLYGSGLVPPGTGVLLNNEMDDFALQPGEANAFGVMGFDANAPEPGKRMLSSMTPTFMLSDDRIAVLGTPGGTRIITMVLLGILGYDAGLDAQSVAALPRFHHQWLPDRISAERGAFSPEVIARLREMGHEVDAPDEQDEMRRSAGRTSSHSWGNLQTVAWNLRDNTLEGGTDPRNEVGSAEVQLTPEP
;
A
#
# COMPACT_ATOMS: atom_id res chain seq x y z
N MET A 1 -68.58 20.00 -48.03
CA MET A 1 -69.31 18.72 -48.05
C MET A 1 -68.44 17.67 -47.38
N LYS A 2 -68.97 17.10 -46.38
CA LYS A 2 -68.67 15.92 -45.55
C LYS A 2 -68.30 16.25 -44.10
N PHE A 3 -69.27 15.97 -43.30
CA PHE A 3 -69.39 15.96 -41.85
C PHE A 3 -68.40 14.96 -41.22
N TRP A 4 -67.83 15.33 -40.09
CA TRP A 4 -67.22 14.35 -39.19
C TRP A 4 -67.79 14.60 -37.76
N SER A 5 -68.54 13.61 -37.29
CA SER A 5 -69.16 13.58 -36.01
C SER A 5 -68.14 13.30 -34.89
N GLY A 6 -68.15 14.13 -33.87
CA GLY A 6 -67.39 13.89 -32.64
C GLY A 6 -68.02 12.80 -31.79
N VAL A 7 -67.14 11.89 -31.31
CA VAL A 7 -67.49 10.96 -30.23
C VAL A 7 -66.81 11.49 -28.96
N ILE A 8 -67.61 11.90 -27.99
CA ILE A 8 -67.18 12.26 -26.64
C ILE A 8 -67.05 10.95 -25.86
N ILE A 9 -65.87 10.56 -25.47
CA ILE A 9 -65.65 9.49 -24.51
C ILE A 9 -65.46 10.13 -23.13
N ALA A 10 -66.44 9.89 -22.25
CA ALA A 10 -66.33 10.25 -20.84
C ALA A 10 -65.40 9.30 -20.13
N VAL A 11 -64.24 9.82 -19.65
CA VAL A 11 -63.32 9.09 -18.80
C VAL A 11 -63.77 9.25 -17.35
N ALA A 12 -64.27 8.16 -16.76
CA ALA A 12 -64.52 8.08 -15.32
C ALA A 12 -63.18 8.02 -14.56
N LEU A 13 -62.89 9.03 -13.74
CA LEU A 13 -61.78 8.98 -12.77
C LEU A 13 -62.14 7.97 -11.66
N VAL A 14 -61.50 6.82 -11.65
CA VAL A 14 -61.43 5.93 -10.50
C VAL A 14 -60.26 6.38 -9.63
N ALA A 15 -60.58 6.95 -8.47
CA ALA A 15 -59.59 7.26 -7.44
C ALA A 15 -59.06 5.95 -6.83
N THR A 16 -57.83 5.60 -7.11
CA THR A 16 -57.11 4.57 -6.37
C THR A 16 -56.46 5.18 -5.12
N PRO A 17 -56.53 4.53 -3.94
CA PRO A 17 -55.85 5.02 -2.75
C PRO A 17 -54.33 4.95 -2.96
N ALA A 18 -53.65 6.04 -2.65
CA ALA A 18 -52.18 6.11 -2.61
C ALA A 18 -51.68 5.11 -1.57
N CYS A 19 -51.07 4.04 -2.03
CA CYS A 19 -50.24 3.18 -1.20
C CYS A 19 -48.96 3.97 -0.87
N GLY A 20 -48.80 4.39 0.38
CA GLY A 20 -47.59 5.01 0.86
C GLY A 20 -46.43 4.05 0.62
N ARG A 21 -45.47 4.48 -0.16
CA ARG A 21 -44.14 3.87 -0.15
C ARG A 21 -43.52 4.26 1.18
N ASP A 22 -43.48 3.31 2.10
CA ASP A 22 -42.53 3.37 3.21
C ASP A 22 -41.12 3.51 2.58
N ALA A 23 -40.51 4.68 2.79
CA ALA A 23 -39.09 4.84 2.58
C ALA A 23 -38.41 3.81 3.49
N ALA A 24 -37.75 2.86 2.90
CA ALA A 24 -36.88 1.96 3.65
C ALA A 24 -35.90 2.85 4.44
N ALA A 25 -36.09 2.88 5.76
CA ALA A 25 -35.15 3.48 6.68
C ALA A 25 -33.80 2.80 6.43
N GLN A 26 -32.77 3.59 6.14
CA GLN A 26 -31.41 3.15 6.29
C GLN A 26 -31.29 2.58 7.70
N PRO A 27 -30.58 1.45 7.91
CA PRO A 27 -30.34 1.00 9.26
C PRO A 27 -29.63 2.13 10.00
N GLU A 28 -30.28 2.67 11.03
CA GLU A 28 -29.64 3.52 12.00
C GLU A 28 -28.39 2.76 12.45
N HIS A 29 -27.25 3.41 12.35
CA HIS A 29 -26.03 2.97 13.01
C HIS A 29 -26.40 2.88 14.50
N ASP A 30 -26.61 1.67 14.99
CA ASP A 30 -26.77 1.45 16.43
C ASP A 30 -25.57 2.07 17.11
N ALA A 31 -25.81 3.18 17.82
CA ALA A 31 -24.82 3.78 18.68
C ALA A 31 -24.31 2.65 19.60
N ARG A 32 -23.00 2.40 19.59
CA ARG A 32 -22.37 1.49 20.55
C ARG A 32 -22.92 1.82 21.93
N PRO A 33 -23.29 0.81 22.75
CA PRO A 33 -23.78 1.06 24.11
C PRO A 33 -22.77 1.92 24.85
N ASP A 34 -23.24 2.92 25.61
CA ASP A 34 -22.45 3.81 26.47
C ASP A 34 -21.31 3.04 27.12
N SER A 35 -20.09 3.29 26.69
CA SER A 35 -18.91 2.60 27.16
C SER A 35 -18.70 2.86 28.64
N ALA A 36 -18.63 1.80 29.42
CA ALA A 36 -17.76 1.82 30.58
C ALA A 36 -16.44 2.43 30.14
N ALA A 37 -15.98 3.53 30.78
CA ALA A 37 -14.88 4.40 30.35
C ALA A 37 -13.86 3.62 29.50
N ALA A 38 -13.79 3.91 28.20
CA ALA A 38 -12.99 3.15 27.28
C ALA A 38 -11.56 3.07 27.84
N LYS A 39 -11.04 1.86 28.02
CA LYS A 39 -9.68 1.67 28.52
C LYS A 39 -8.76 2.33 27.49
N ALA A 40 -7.85 3.18 27.93
CA ALA A 40 -6.77 3.65 27.08
C ALA A 40 -5.69 2.57 26.99
N PRO A 41 -4.91 2.49 25.90
CA PRO A 41 -3.77 1.59 25.82
C PRO A 41 -2.77 1.85 26.97
N PRO A 42 -2.09 0.81 27.48
CA PRO A 42 -1.18 0.96 28.62
C PRO A 42 0.16 1.63 28.25
N GLY A 43 0.30 2.09 27.01
CA GLY A 43 1.51 2.70 26.46
C GLY A 43 1.45 2.85 24.95
N VAL A 44 2.59 2.77 24.31
CA VAL A 44 2.74 2.88 22.86
C VAL A 44 3.30 1.58 22.27
N ALA A 45 2.83 1.20 21.08
CA ALA A 45 3.40 0.14 20.28
C ALA A 45 3.72 0.67 18.88
N ILE A 46 4.96 0.43 18.40
CA ILE A 46 5.43 0.79 17.06
C ILE A 46 6.11 -0.42 16.43
N ALA A 47 5.69 -0.79 15.22
CA ALA A 47 6.35 -1.78 14.40
C ALA A 47 6.73 -1.16 13.05
N SER A 48 7.99 -1.26 12.64
CA SER A 48 8.48 -0.72 11.37
C SER A 48 9.56 -1.58 10.72
N ALA A 49 9.80 -1.35 9.46
CA ALA A 49 10.77 -2.09 8.66
C ALA A 49 12.24 -1.87 9.08
N HIS A 50 12.54 -0.90 9.93
CA HIS A 50 13.90 -0.61 10.39
C HIS A 50 13.93 -0.12 11.84
N ALA A 51 14.81 -0.72 12.67
CA ALA A 51 14.90 -0.38 14.10
C ALA A 51 15.20 1.10 14.37
N LEU A 52 16.00 1.78 13.52
CA LEU A 52 16.25 3.21 13.65
C LEU A 52 14.99 4.07 13.39
N ALA A 53 14.08 3.60 12.56
CA ALA A 53 12.81 4.29 12.32
C ALA A 53 11.84 4.05 13.49
N THR A 54 11.78 2.83 14.03
CA THR A 54 11.01 2.56 15.26
C THR A 54 11.49 3.44 16.41
N GLU A 55 12.81 3.57 16.61
CA GLU A 55 13.38 4.44 17.64
C GLU A 55 13.09 5.92 17.39
N ALA A 56 13.11 6.38 16.13
CA ALA A 56 12.70 7.75 15.79
C ALA A 56 11.26 8.06 16.24
N GLY A 57 10.32 7.13 15.99
CA GLY A 57 8.95 7.28 16.47
C GLY A 57 8.84 7.30 18.00
N LEU A 58 9.55 6.41 18.68
CA LEU A 58 9.58 6.37 20.15
C LEU A 58 10.25 7.62 20.76
N GLU A 59 11.25 8.20 20.10
CA GLU A 59 11.86 9.47 20.51
C GLU A 59 10.81 10.59 20.53
N ILE A 60 10.00 10.69 19.48
CA ILE A 60 8.95 11.70 19.35
C ILE A 60 7.82 11.51 20.37
N ILE A 61 7.42 10.26 20.64
CA ILE A 61 6.48 9.96 21.73
C ILE A 61 7.02 10.42 23.09
N ARG A 62 8.31 10.15 23.38
CA ARG A 62 8.94 10.58 24.65
C ARG A 62 9.05 12.10 24.78
N GLU A 63 9.08 12.82 23.68
CA GLU A 63 9.05 14.29 23.64
C GLU A 63 7.64 14.90 23.77
N GLY A 64 6.62 14.05 23.89
CA GLY A 64 5.22 14.46 24.07
C GLY A 64 4.43 14.58 22.77
N GLY A 65 4.92 13.99 21.68
CA GLY A 65 4.16 13.82 20.44
C GLY A 65 3.15 12.67 20.55
N ASN A 66 2.18 12.65 19.66
CA ASN A 66 1.18 11.60 19.51
C ASN A 66 1.55 10.60 18.39
N ALA A 67 0.65 9.65 18.06
CA ALA A 67 0.86 8.69 17.00
C ALA A 67 1.12 9.33 15.63
N PHE A 68 0.56 10.51 15.36
CA PHE A 68 0.70 11.20 14.07
C PHE A 68 2.06 11.87 13.95
N ASP A 69 2.57 12.49 15.03
CA ASP A 69 3.95 13.01 15.09
C ASP A 69 4.96 11.85 14.96
N ALA A 70 4.71 10.73 15.65
CA ALA A 70 5.53 9.53 15.53
C ALA A 70 5.50 8.96 14.10
N ALA A 71 4.35 9.00 13.42
CA ALA A 71 4.23 8.56 12.03
C ALA A 71 5.07 9.40 11.08
N ILE A 72 5.14 10.72 11.26
CA ILE A 72 6.06 11.59 10.51
C ILE A 72 7.51 11.16 10.74
N ALA A 73 7.90 10.95 12.00
CA ALA A 73 9.27 10.58 12.35
C ALA A 73 9.68 9.21 11.79
N VAL A 74 8.81 8.20 11.92
CA VAL A 74 9.03 6.85 11.37
C VAL A 74 9.12 6.91 9.85
N SER A 75 8.17 7.58 9.20
CA SER A 75 8.11 7.69 7.74
C SER A 75 9.33 8.43 7.16
N ALA A 76 9.71 9.56 7.75
CA ALA A 76 10.90 10.31 7.35
C ALA A 76 12.19 9.54 7.62
N ALA A 77 12.30 8.83 8.76
CA ALA A 77 13.45 8.00 9.06
C ALA A 77 13.56 6.83 8.09
N LEU A 78 12.46 6.12 7.74
CA LEU A 78 12.45 5.07 6.71
C LEU A 78 12.88 5.63 5.36
N SER A 79 12.49 6.85 5.01
CA SER A 79 12.94 7.53 3.78
C SER A 79 14.46 7.78 3.73
N VAL A 80 15.13 7.77 4.89
CA VAL A 80 16.58 7.91 5.01
C VAL A 80 17.27 6.55 5.07
N VAL A 81 16.78 5.64 5.95
CA VAL A 81 17.49 4.39 6.27
C VAL A 81 17.08 3.22 5.38
N GLU A 82 16.00 3.34 4.61
CA GLU A 82 15.53 2.32 3.68
C GLU A 82 15.35 2.87 2.24
N PRO A 83 16.39 3.55 1.66
CA PRO A 83 16.29 4.18 0.33
C PRO A 83 16.06 3.17 -0.79
N ILE A 84 16.22 1.91 -0.51
CA ILE A 84 15.95 0.78 -1.39
C ILE A 84 14.45 0.63 -1.68
N SER A 85 13.57 0.98 -0.73
CA SER A 85 12.13 0.70 -0.79
C SER A 85 11.27 1.95 -0.63
N SER A 86 11.81 3.04 -0.06
CA SER A 86 11.04 4.24 0.23
C SER A 86 11.91 5.51 0.17
N GLY A 87 11.27 6.68 0.14
CA GLY A 87 12.00 7.95 0.08
C GLY A 87 11.03 9.13 -0.02
N ILE A 88 11.48 10.33 0.39
CA ILE A 88 10.66 11.54 0.24
C ILE A 88 10.41 11.94 -1.22
N GLY A 89 11.09 11.30 -2.17
CA GLY A 89 10.80 11.41 -3.60
C GLY A 89 9.69 10.46 -4.08
N GLY A 90 9.00 9.80 -3.17
CA GLY A 90 7.89 8.88 -3.40
C GLY A 90 6.58 9.34 -2.79
N GLY A 91 5.66 8.40 -2.60
CA GLY A 91 4.35 8.62 -2.01
C GLY A 91 3.93 7.52 -1.05
N GLY A 92 2.68 7.62 -0.59
CA GLY A 92 2.16 6.63 0.35
C GLY A 92 0.73 6.88 0.76
N PHE A 93 0.21 5.93 1.53
CA PHE A 93 -1.10 5.99 2.15
C PHE A 93 -0.98 5.86 3.66
N PHE A 94 -1.72 6.70 4.38
CA PHE A 94 -1.81 6.66 5.83
C PHE A 94 -3.27 6.46 6.22
N LEU A 95 -3.57 5.36 6.88
CA LEU A 95 -4.84 5.15 7.55
C LEU A 95 -4.67 5.62 8.99
N LEU A 96 -5.48 6.57 9.40
CA LEU A 96 -5.41 7.29 10.66
C LEU A 96 -6.68 7.03 11.47
N HIS A 97 -6.53 6.91 12.79
CA HIS A 97 -7.64 6.98 13.74
C HIS A 97 -7.35 8.03 14.80
N GLN A 98 -8.24 9.01 14.92
CA GLN A 98 -8.24 10.01 15.99
C GLN A 98 -9.12 9.50 17.13
N ALA A 99 -8.52 9.16 18.25
CA ALA A 99 -9.23 8.53 19.36
C ALA A 99 -10.22 9.46 20.07
N ASP A 100 -9.92 10.76 20.14
CA ASP A 100 -10.78 11.77 20.77
C ASP A 100 -12.02 12.12 19.96
N GLU A 101 -11.96 11.95 18.62
CA GLU A 101 -13.08 12.18 17.70
C GLU A 101 -13.78 10.89 17.27
N ASP A 102 -13.24 9.71 17.65
CA ASP A 102 -13.63 8.37 17.14
C ASP A 102 -13.74 8.37 15.60
N ARG A 103 -12.75 8.97 14.94
CA ARG A 103 -12.76 9.21 13.49
C ARG A 103 -11.62 8.53 12.80
N ASP A 104 -11.92 7.75 11.76
CA ASP A 104 -10.93 7.20 10.85
C ASP A 104 -10.85 8.05 9.58
N VAL A 105 -9.62 8.28 9.11
CA VAL A 105 -9.32 9.04 7.89
C VAL A 105 -8.29 8.27 7.08
N PHE A 106 -8.48 8.21 5.77
CA PHE A 106 -7.48 7.72 4.84
C PHE A 106 -6.81 8.91 4.14
N LEU A 107 -5.54 9.15 4.44
CA LEU A 107 -4.74 10.21 3.81
C LEU A 107 -4.05 9.65 2.57
N ASP A 108 -4.48 10.11 1.41
CA ASP A 108 -3.94 9.78 0.10
C ASP A 108 -2.83 10.77 -0.27
N ALA A 109 -1.60 10.32 -0.12
CA ALA A 109 -0.37 10.99 -0.54
C ALA A 109 0.33 10.24 -1.69
N ARG A 110 -0.46 9.57 -2.55
CA ARG A 110 0.02 8.92 -3.77
C ARG A 110 0.60 9.96 -4.72
N GLU A 111 1.59 9.59 -5.48
CA GLU A 111 2.16 10.41 -6.54
C GLU A 111 1.12 10.77 -7.59
N THR A 112 1.36 11.86 -8.30
CA THR A 112 0.53 12.27 -9.43
C THR A 112 1.33 12.29 -10.73
N SER A 113 0.66 11.97 -11.84
CA SER A 113 1.25 12.11 -13.19
C SER A 113 1.58 13.57 -13.50
N PRO A 114 2.78 13.89 -14.01
CA PRO A 114 3.07 15.22 -14.54
C PRO A 114 2.12 15.60 -15.68
N ALA A 115 1.80 16.88 -15.80
CA ALA A 115 0.80 17.37 -16.76
C ALA A 115 1.15 17.12 -18.23
N ALA A 116 2.44 16.99 -18.55
CA ALA A 116 2.92 16.83 -19.93
C ALA A 116 3.04 15.35 -20.37
N VAL A 117 2.71 14.37 -19.50
CA VAL A 117 2.92 12.94 -19.78
C VAL A 117 1.65 12.29 -20.35
N SER A 118 1.83 11.44 -21.36
CA SER A 118 0.81 10.59 -21.96
C SER A 118 1.32 9.17 -22.19
N SER A 119 0.43 8.21 -22.47
CA SER A 119 0.82 6.82 -22.78
C SER A 119 1.76 6.72 -24.00
N ASP A 120 1.57 7.59 -25.01
CA ASP A 120 2.39 7.58 -26.23
C ASP A 120 3.87 7.88 -25.97
N ASP A 121 4.18 8.59 -24.87
CA ASP A 121 5.54 8.92 -24.49
C ASP A 121 6.38 7.69 -24.06
N TYR A 122 5.73 6.58 -23.75
CA TYR A 122 6.37 5.32 -23.38
C TYR A 122 6.49 4.33 -24.53
N LEU A 123 6.24 4.76 -25.76
CA LEU A 123 6.46 3.96 -26.95
C LEU A 123 7.79 4.33 -27.61
N THR A 124 8.42 3.34 -28.27
CA THR A 124 9.55 3.56 -29.17
C THR A 124 9.08 4.14 -30.51
N GLU A 125 10.00 4.57 -31.36
CA GLU A 125 9.68 5.02 -32.73
C GLU A 125 8.95 3.96 -33.56
N ASP A 126 9.16 2.67 -33.23
CA ASP A 126 8.50 1.53 -33.89
C ASP A 126 7.14 1.18 -33.26
N GLY A 127 6.70 1.92 -32.22
CA GLY A 127 5.43 1.70 -31.50
C GLY A 127 5.48 0.59 -30.46
N GLU A 128 6.67 0.07 -30.13
CA GLU A 128 6.86 -0.94 -29.09
C GLU A 128 6.95 -0.27 -27.70
N PHE A 129 6.50 -0.96 -26.64
CA PHE A 129 6.57 -0.44 -25.28
C PHE A 129 8.01 -0.32 -24.75
N ASN A 130 8.39 0.88 -24.33
CA ASN A 130 9.72 1.19 -23.77
C ASN A 130 9.73 1.01 -22.23
N ARG A 131 9.98 -0.20 -21.78
CA ARG A 131 10.03 -0.53 -20.37
C ARG A 131 11.14 0.22 -19.60
N ASP A 132 12.31 0.44 -20.22
CA ASP A 132 13.39 1.21 -19.56
C ASP A 132 12.91 2.63 -19.22
N ARG A 133 12.21 3.29 -20.12
CA ARG A 133 11.65 4.63 -19.92
C ARG A 133 10.53 4.66 -18.87
N ALA A 134 9.75 3.58 -18.78
CA ALA A 134 8.68 3.44 -17.79
C ALA A 134 9.21 3.23 -16.37
N THR A 135 10.39 2.63 -16.22
CA THR A 135 10.93 2.23 -14.92
C THR A 135 12.18 2.97 -14.47
N ASN A 136 12.88 3.68 -15.37
CA ASN A 136 14.16 4.31 -15.08
C ASN A 136 14.21 5.77 -15.55
N GLY A 137 14.84 6.62 -14.71
CA GLY A 137 15.06 8.02 -15.04
C GLY A 137 13.85 8.93 -14.88
N PRO A 138 13.89 10.13 -15.48
CA PRO A 138 12.94 11.20 -15.15
C PRO A 138 11.51 10.96 -15.65
N TRP A 139 11.31 10.15 -16.68
CA TRP A 139 9.98 9.83 -17.21
C TRP A 139 9.24 8.80 -16.38
N ALA A 140 9.97 8.01 -15.59
CA ALA A 140 9.39 7.03 -14.69
C ALA A 140 8.81 7.66 -13.42
N ALA A 141 9.19 8.92 -13.10
CA ALA A 141 8.87 9.55 -11.83
C ALA A 141 7.55 10.33 -11.88
N GLY A 142 6.63 9.99 -10.97
CA GLY A 142 5.48 10.81 -10.61
C GLY A 142 5.86 11.92 -9.62
N ILE A 143 5.02 12.95 -9.50
CA ILE A 143 5.21 14.05 -8.55
C ILE A 143 5.10 13.51 -7.11
N PRO A 144 6.12 13.69 -6.27
CA PRO A 144 6.17 13.10 -4.93
C PRO A 144 5.04 13.58 -4.01
N GLY A 145 4.58 12.69 -3.12
CA GLY A 145 3.50 12.99 -2.18
C GLY A 145 3.91 13.01 -0.70
N LEU A 146 4.93 12.24 -0.29
CA LEU A 146 5.30 12.10 1.13
C LEU A 146 5.61 13.43 1.83
N PRO A 147 6.38 14.39 1.25
CA PRO A 147 6.64 15.66 1.94
C PRO A 147 5.37 16.43 2.27
N ALA A 148 4.36 16.41 1.38
CA ALA A 148 3.08 17.05 1.64
C ALA A 148 2.28 16.32 2.73
N ALA A 149 2.37 14.99 2.80
CA ALA A 149 1.77 14.22 3.89
C ALA A 149 2.36 14.59 5.25
N PHE A 150 3.68 14.76 5.36
CA PHE A 150 4.32 15.17 6.62
C PHE A 150 3.82 16.54 7.10
N VAL A 151 3.72 17.50 6.18
CA VAL A 151 3.20 18.83 6.48
C VAL A 151 1.73 18.77 6.92
N HIS A 152 0.93 17.98 6.21
CA HIS A 152 -0.49 17.81 6.52
C HIS A 152 -0.70 17.14 7.90
N LEU A 153 0.01 16.03 8.16
CA LEU A 153 -0.05 15.35 9.45
C LEU A 153 0.34 16.25 10.61
N ALA A 154 1.41 17.05 10.48
CA ALA A 154 1.84 17.95 11.53
C ALA A 154 0.82 19.08 11.80
N ASN A 155 0.19 19.63 10.75
CA ASN A 155 -0.73 20.75 10.89
C ASN A 155 -2.12 20.36 11.39
N GLU A 156 -2.64 19.19 10.96
CA GLU A 156 -4.03 18.80 11.21
C GLU A 156 -4.16 17.78 12.36
N TYR A 157 -3.11 16.99 12.65
CA TYR A 157 -3.18 15.85 13.57
C TYR A 157 -2.08 15.85 14.65
N GLY A 158 -0.93 16.47 14.36
CA GLY A 158 0.23 16.48 15.25
C GLY A 158 0.06 17.41 16.46
N GLN A 159 0.80 17.12 17.52
CA GLN A 159 0.93 17.95 18.72
C GLN A 159 2.24 18.72 18.76
N LEU A 160 3.23 18.28 17.96
CA LEU A 160 4.55 18.89 17.86
C LEU A 160 4.73 19.67 16.55
N PRO A 161 5.61 20.68 16.53
CA PRO A 161 6.00 21.31 15.27
C PRO A 161 6.69 20.31 14.33
N LEU A 162 6.47 20.41 13.02
CA LEU A 162 7.06 19.56 12.00
C LEU A 162 8.58 19.42 12.15
N GLU A 163 9.28 20.49 12.53
CA GLU A 163 10.72 20.50 12.80
C GLU A 163 11.13 19.45 13.83
N ARG A 164 10.30 19.24 14.87
CA ARG A 164 10.57 18.24 15.91
C ARG A 164 10.40 16.82 15.37
N SER A 165 9.32 16.57 14.65
CA SER A 165 9.02 15.25 14.10
C SER A 165 10.01 14.83 13.00
N LEU A 166 10.61 15.78 12.28
CA LEU A 166 11.64 15.51 11.27
C LEU A 166 13.08 15.44 11.84
N ALA A 167 13.32 15.93 13.06
CA ALA A 167 14.68 15.99 13.64
C ALA A 167 15.42 14.65 13.67
N PRO A 168 14.80 13.50 14.02
CA PRO A 168 15.49 12.20 13.98
C PRO A 168 15.95 11.82 12.56
N ALA A 169 15.14 12.06 11.54
CA ALA A 169 15.48 11.76 10.15
C ALA A 169 16.60 12.66 9.62
N ILE A 170 16.57 13.96 9.95
CA ILE A 170 17.64 14.93 9.62
C ILE A 170 18.95 14.46 10.21
N ARG A 171 18.96 14.07 11.48
CA ARG A 171 20.16 13.57 12.19
C ARG A 171 20.69 12.28 11.54
N LEU A 172 19.81 11.31 11.21
CA LEU A 172 20.18 10.08 10.54
C LEU A 172 20.79 10.33 9.15
N ALA A 173 20.27 11.30 8.41
CA ALA A 173 20.79 11.67 7.09
C ALA A 173 22.17 12.35 7.18
N ASP A 174 22.39 13.23 8.17
CA ASP A 174 23.63 13.98 8.34
C ASP A 174 24.75 13.14 8.99
N GLU A 175 24.46 12.48 10.11
CA GLU A 175 25.44 11.67 10.85
C GLU A 175 25.69 10.30 10.18
N GLY A 176 24.68 9.77 9.46
CA GLY A 176 24.72 8.50 8.76
C GLY A 176 24.35 7.29 9.64
N PHE A 177 24.23 6.17 8.97
CA PHE A 177 23.88 4.88 9.57
C PHE A 177 24.66 3.74 8.88
N PRO A 178 24.77 2.54 9.51
CA PRO A 178 25.46 1.41 8.88
C PRO A 178 24.69 0.87 7.67
N VAL A 179 25.36 0.68 6.54
CA VAL A 179 24.82 -0.08 5.40
C VAL A 179 24.57 -1.52 5.84
N TYR A 180 23.39 -2.03 5.55
CA TYR A 180 23.00 -3.42 5.82
C TYR A 180 22.95 -4.26 4.54
N GLY A 181 23.00 -5.59 4.68
CA GLY A 181 23.19 -6.50 3.55
C GLY A 181 22.16 -6.38 2.43
N ARG A 182 20.86 -6.14 2.77
CA ARG A 182 19.82 -5.91 1.74
C ARG A 182 20.08 -4.65 0.93
N MET A 183 20.47 -3.56 1.59
CA MET A 183 20.77 -2.28 0.92
C MET A 183 21.94 -2.42 -0.06
N GLU A 184 23.02 -3.13 0.32
CA GLU A 184 24.15 -3.43 -0.57
C GLU A 184 23.70 -4.27 -1.78
N ARG A 185 23.02 -5.39 -1.53
CA ARG A 185 22.56 -6.28 -2.62
C ARG A 185 21.59 -5.57 -3.57
N GLY A 186 20.66 -4.78 -3.05
CA GLY A 186 19.75 -3.98 -3.85
C GLY A 186 20.46 -2.98 -4.74
N TYR A 187 21.47 -2.26 -4.18
CA TYR A 187 22.30 -1.36 -4.98
C TYR A 187 23.02 -2.10 -6.10
N GLN A 188 23.66 -3.23 -5.79
CA GLN A 188 24.36 -4.05 -6.78
C GLN A 188 23.45 -4.52 -7.92
N SER A 189 22.20 -4.87 -7.62
CA SER A 189 21.24 -5.29 -8.65
C SER A 189 20.79 -4.16 -9.57
N ARG A 190 20.89 -2.90 -9.11
CA ARG A 190 20.47 -1.68 -9.83
C ARG A 190 21.64 -0.78 -10.23
N ALA A 191 22.89 -1.21 -10.00
CA ALA A 191 24.10 -0.38 -10.17
C ALA A 191 24.17 0.27 -11.56
N GLU A 192 23.84 -0.46 -12.63
CA GLU A 192 23.82 0.08 -14.00
C GLU A 192 22.91 1.29 -14.15
N VAL A 193 21.73 1.28 -13.53
CA VAL A 193 20.77 2.39 -13.56
C VAL A 193 21.22 3.50 -12.62
N MET A 194 21.59 3.14 -11.37
CA MET A 194 22.02 4.09 -10.35
C MET A 194 23.23 4.91 -10.79
N GLU A 195 24.15 4.30 -11.52
CA GLU A 195 25.37 4.97 -11.97
C GLU A 195 25.21 5.76 -13.29
N ARG A 196 24.02 5.76 -13.91
CA ARG A 196 23.74 6.61 -15.08
C ARG A 196 23.78 8.11 -14.73
N TYR A 197 23.27 8.49 -13.54
CA TYR A 197 22.99 9.87 -13.17
C TYR A 197 24.04 10.45 -12.22
N PRO A 198 24.57 11.66 -12.50
CA PRO A 198 25.60 12.28 -11.65
C PRO A 198 25.20 12.44 -10.19
N GLY A 199 24.02 12.99 -9.91
CA GLY A 199 23.55 13.21 -8.53
C GLY A 199 23.35 11.92 -7.75
N THR A 200 23.01 10.82 -8.44
CA THR A 200 22.88 9.50 -7.82
C THR A 200 24.26 8.94 -7.45
N ARG A 201 25.24 9.07 -8.34
CA ARG A 201 26.63 8.69 -8.01
C ARG A 201 27.17 9.49 -6.82
N ASP A 202 26.92 10.80 -6.80
CA ASP A 202 27.38 11.68 -5.71
C ASP A 202 26.72 11.30 -4.37
N THR A 203 25.48 10.79 -4.39
CA THR A 203 24.73 10.38 -3.20
C THR A 203 25.12 8.97 -2.73
N PHE A 204 25.18 7.98 -3.63
CA PHE A 204 25.24 6.56 -3.28
C PHE A 204 26.63 5.92 -3.39
N LEU A 205 27.62 6.60 -3.99
CA LEU A 205 28.99 6.11 -3.97
C LEU A 205 29.75 6.64 -2.75
N ILE A 206 30.34 5.74 -1.97
CA ILE A 206 31.17 6.08 -0.81
C ILE A 206 32.65 6.05 -1.28
N ASP A 207 33.31 7.19 -1.23
CA ASP A 207 34.70 7.34 -1.73
C ASP A 207 34.88 6.86 -3.19
N GLY A 208 33.84 7.10 -4.03
CA GLY A 208 33.82 6.72 -5.46
C GLY A 208 33.62 5.23 -5.72
N ARG A 209 33.18 4.44 -4.75
CA ARG A 209 32.85 3.02 -4.89
C ARG A 209 31.42 2.73 -4.41
N ALA A 210 30.85 1.65 -4.90
CA ALA A 210 29.59 1.13 -4.38
C ALA A 210 29.67 0.87 -2.87
N MET A 211 28.59 1.16 -2.17
CA MET A 211 28.45 0.91 -0.73
C MET A 211 28.57 -0.59 -0.41
N ARG A 212 29.05 -0.90 0.80
CA ARG A 212 29.17 -2.27 1.32
C ARG A 212 28.60 -2.35 2.72
N GLU A 213 28.12 -3.51 3.09
CA GLU A 213 27.66 -3.79 4.45
C GLU A 213 28.70 -3.36 5.49
N GLY A 214 28.24 -2.60 6.50
CA GLY A 214 29.07 -2.03 7.55
C GLY A 214 29.70 -0.66 7.24
N ASP A 215 29.65 -0.18 5.99
CA ASP A 215 30.02 1.21 5.68
C ASP A 215 29.06 2.19 6.38
N THR A 216 29.51 3.40 6.69
CA THR A 216 28.61 4.47 7.15
C THR A 216 28.07 5.22 5.94
N PHE A 217 26.76 5.13 5.72
CA PHE A 217 26.08 5.85 4.64
C PHE A 217 25.51 7.18 5.15
N ARG A 218 25.88 8.27 4.50
CA ARG A 218 25.44 9.64 4.81
C ARG A 218 24.79 10.28 3.61
N GLN A 219 23.77 11.11 3.88
CA GLN A 219 22.98 11.79 2.85
C GLN A 219 22.86 13.30 3.17
N PRO A 220 23.97 14.06 3.14
CA PRO A 220 23.95 15.47 3.59
C PRO A 220 23.06 16.37 2.72
N ASP A 221 22.86 16.05 1.44
CA ASP A 221 21.93 16.78 0.59
C ASP A 221 20.48 16.52 1.00
N LEU A 222 20.14 15.27 1.36
CA LEU A 222 18.84 14.90 1.87
C LEU A 222 18.57 15.57 3.23
N ALA A 223 19.56 15.62 4.12
CA ALA A 223 19.46 16.34 5.38
C ALA A 223 19.05 17.80 5.15
N ARG A 224 19.74 18.50 4.23
CA ARG A 224 19.39 19.90 3.88
C ARG A 224 18.00 20.04 3.25
N THR A 225 17.53 19.05 2.52
CA THR A 225 16.18 19.05 1.96
C THR A 225 15.14 18.87 3.06
N LEU A 226 15.37 17.96 4.01
CA LEU A 226 14.52 17.78 5.19
C LEU A 226 14.52 19.02 6.10
N GLU A 227 15.66 19.70 6.27
CA GLU A 227 15.75 20.97 7.01
C GLU A 227 14.91 22.07 6.36
N ARG A 228 14.92 22.20 5.03
CA ARG A 228 14.06 23.17 4.32
C ARG A 228 12.57 22.82 4.47
N LEU A 229 12.22 21.53 4.38
CA LEU A 229 10.85 21.06 4.63
C LEU A 229 10.42 21.37 6.08
N ALA A 230 11.28 21.13 7.04
CA ALA A 230 11.03 21.43 8.46
C ALA A 230 10.81 22.93 8.71
N ALA A 231 11.60 23.79 8.08
CA ALA A 231 11.55 25.24 8.27
C ALA A 231 10.39 25.93 7.55
N ASP A 232 10.13 25.53 6.29
CA ASP A 232 9.24 26.25 5.37
C ASP A 232 7.97 25.43 5.03
N GLY A 233 7.79 24.24 5.62
CA GLY A 233 6.65 23.36 5.35
C GLY A 233 6.54 23.00 3.86
N PHE A 234 5.34 23.09 3.31
CA PHE A 234 5.07 22.74 1.89
C PHE A 234 6.00 23.49 0.93
N ASP A 235 6.25 24.78 1.17
CA ASP A 235 7.11 25.59 0.31
C ASP A 235 8.58 25.14 0.34
N GLY A 236 9.02 24.51 1.44
CA GLY A 236 10.38 23.95 1.59
C GLY A 236 10.70 22.81 0.63
N PHE A 237 9.68 22.15 0.06
CA PHE A 237 9.86 21.07 -0.93
C PHE A 237 9.27 21.42 -2.30
N TYR A 238 8.02 21.88 -2.35
CA TYR A 238 7.27 22.05 -3.61
C TYR A 238 7.46 23.43 -4.27
N ARG A 239 8.13 24.34 -3.57
CA ARG A 239 8.50 25.67 -4.04
C ARG A 239 9.92 26.01 -3.60
N GLY A 240 10.43 27.18 -4.00
CA GLY A 240 11.75 27.63 -3.59
C GLY A 240 12.90 26.71 -4.02
N ARG A 241 13.97 26.65 -3.21
CA ARG A 241 15.23 26.04 -3.64
C ARG A 241 15.16 24.55 -3.92
N THR A 242 14.39 23.78 -3.15
CA THR A 242 14.25 22.33 -3.40
C THR A 242 13.56 22.07 -4.75
N ALA A 243 12.43 22.76 -5.00
CA ALA A 243 11.73 22.64 -6.28
C ALA A 243 12.60 23.06 -7.47
N GLU A 244 13.36 24.15 -7.35
CA GLU A 244 14.32 24.56 -8.39
C GLU A 244 15.32 23.45 -8.72
N LEU A 245 15.97 22.85 -7.70
CA LEU A 245 16.93 21.78 -7.89
C LEU A 245 16.31 20.51 -8.47
N LEU A 246 15.08 20.15 -8.04
CA LEU A 246 14.34 19.02 -8.58
C LEU A 246 14.08 19.24 -10.09
N LEU A 247 13.56 20.41 -10.46
CA LEU A 247 13.27 20.75 -11.85
C LEU A 247 14.54 20.81 -12.71
N GLU A 248 15.60 21.50 -12.23
CA GLU A 248 16.88 21.55 -12.92
C GLU A 248 17.42 20.14 -13.20
N GLY A 249 17.39 19.23 -12.22
CA GLY A 249 17.91 17.87 -12.37
C GLY A 249 17.05 16.98 -13.26
N VAL A 250 15.72 17.03 -13.11
CA VAL A 250 14.79 16.26 -13.95
C VAL A 250 14.86 16.71 -15.41
N GLN A 251 14.87 18.02 -15.66
CA GLN A 251 14.92 18.57 -17.03
C GLN A 251 16.30 18.35 -17.69
N ALA A 252 17.40 18.39 -16.92
CA ALA A 252 18.74 18.11 -17.44
C ALA A 252 18.86 16.68 -18.00
N GLU A 253 18.11 15.73 -17.43
CA GLU A 253 18.04 14.33 -17.88
C GLU A 253 16.89 14.09 -18.88
N GLY A 254 16.26 15.15 -19.40
CA GLY A 254 15.21 15.08 -20.43
C GLY A 254 13.81 14.82 -19.92
N GLY A 255 13.53 15.00 -18.64
CA GLY A 255 12.20 14.91 -18.05
C GLY A 255 11.38 16.18 -18.27
N VAL A 256 10.08 16.11 -17.95
CA VAL A 256 9.09 17.12 -18.36
C VAL A 256 8.39 17.84 -17.21
N TRP A 257 8.85 17.64 -15.98
CA TRP A 257 8.24 18.28 -14.82
C TRP A 257 8.28 19.81 -14.94
N THR A 258 7.24 20.45 -14.45
CA THR A 258 7.11 21.92 -14.40
C THR A 258 6.98 22.40 -12.94
N ALA A 259 7.18 23.69 -12.73
CA ALA A 259 6.96 24.30 -11.41
C ALA A 259 5.49 24.19 -10.96
N ASP A 260 4.56 24.21 -11.92
CA ASP A 260 3.13 24.07 -11.64
C ASP A 260 2.78 22.63 -11.21
N ASP A 261 3.44 21.60 -11.76
CA ASP A 261 3.25 20.22 -11.32
C ASP A 261 3.59 20.06 -9.82
N LEU A 262 4.73 20.61 -9.40
CA LEU A 262 5.13 20.60 -7.99
C LEU A 262 4.20 21.47 -7.13
N ALA A 263 3.98 22.73 -7.51
CA ALA A 263 3.25 23.69 -6.70
C ALA A 263 1.76 23.38 -6.53
N SER A 264 1.16 22.61 -7.45
CA SER A 264 -0.24 22.20 -7.41
C SER A 264 -0.49 20.88 -6.69
N TYR A 265 0.56 20.14 -6.30
CA TYR A 265 0.39 18.89 -5.56
C TYR A 265 -0.36 19.14 -4.24
N LYS A 266 -1.23 18.22 -3.88
CA LYS A 266 -1.96 18.22 -2.61
C LYS A 266 -2.25 16.79 -2.17
N VAL A 267 -2.23 16.53 -0.87
CA VAL A 267 -2.80 15.32 -0.28
C VAL A 267 -4.32 15.36 -0.36
N VAL A 268 -4.96 14.21 -0.33
CA VAL A 268 -6.43 14.08 -0.30
C VAL A 268 -6.84 13.25 0.90
N GLU A 269 -7.72 13.77 1.75
CA GLU A 269 -8.40 12.94 2.73
C GLU A 269 -9.57 12.23 2.08
N ARG A 270 -9.66 10.92 2.30
CA ARG A 270 -10.73 10.07 1.79
C ARG A 270 -11.39 9.31 2.92
N GLU A 271 -12.67 8.99 2.74
CA GLU A 271 -13.37 8.05 3.64
C GLU A 271 -12.78 6.65 3.47
N PRO A 272 -12.30 5.99 4.54
CA PRO A 272 -11.79 4.63 4.45
C PRO A 272 -12.87 3.63 4.07
N LEU A 273 -12.49 2.55 3.40
CA LEU A 273 -13.40 1.45 3.13
C LEU A 273 -13.60 0.60 4.39
N ARG A 274 -14.88 0.30 4.72
CA ARG A 274 -15.27 -0.53 5.87
C ARG A 274 -16.00 -1.78 5.42
N LEU A 275 -15.70 -2.89 6.07
CA LEU A 275 -16.39 -4.16 5.87
C LEU A 275 -16.37 -4.99 7.14
N ASN A 276 -17.30 -5.94 7.27
CA ASN A 276 -17.33 -6.87 8.38
C ASN A 276 -16.95 -8.28 7.91
N TYR A 277 -16.10 -8.94 8.70
CA TYR A 277 -15.72 -10.33 8.52
C TYR A 277 -15.71 -11.03 9.89
N HIS A 278 -16.57 -12.00 10.09
CA HIS A 278 -16.86 -12.62 11.39
C HIS A 278 -17.15 -11.55 12.46
N GLU A 279 -16.37 -11.53 13.54
CA GLU A 279 -16.47 -10.56 14.62
C GLU A 279 -15.69 -9.25 14.36
N TRP A 280 -14.96 -9.17 13.24
CA TRP A 280 -14.09 -8.06 12.92
C TRP A 280 -14.77 -7.02 12.03
N GLU A 281 -14.66 -5.77 12.41
CA GLU A 281 -14.77 -4.64 11.50
C GLU A 281 -13.38 -4.39 10.91
N ILE A 282 -13.28 -4.41 9.59
CA ILE A 282 -12.05 -4.11 8.86
C ILE A 282 -12.17 -2.72 8.27
N VAL A 283 -11.22 -1.84 8.60
CA VAL A 283 -11.09 -0.49 8.04
C VAL A 283 -9.83 -0.47 7.20
N THR A 284 -9.93 -0.09 5.92
CA THR A 284 -8.82 -0.24 4.99
C THR A 284 -8.86 0.78 3.86
N ALA A 285 -7.88 0.72 2.96
CA ALA A 285 -7.66 1.67 1.89
C ALA A 285 -8.78 1.69 0.84
N PRO A 286 -9.39 2.85 0.54
CA PRO A 286 -10.24 3.05 -0.63
C PRO A 286 -9.38 3.28 -1.90
N PRO A 287 -9.96 3.32 -3.11
CA PRO A 287 -9.26 3.81 -4.29
C PRO A 287 -8.64 5.22 -4.08
N PRO A 288 -7.44 5.50 -4.64
CA PRO A 288 -6.74 4.76 -5.69
C PRO A 288 -5.94 3.54 -5.22
N SER A 289 -6.14 3.04 -4.00
CA SER A 289 -5.72 1.69 -3.66
C SER A 289 -6.73 0.66 -4.14
N SER A 290 -6.24 -0.41 -4.74
CA SER A 290 -7.06 -1.57 -5.10
C SER A 290 -7.26 -2.53 -3.92
N GLY A 291 -6.47 -2.36 -2.85
CA GLY A 291 -6.37 -3.33 -1.77
C GLY A 291 -7.66 -3.52 -1.00
N GLY A 292 -8.32 -2.45 -0.60
CA GLY A 292 -9.54 -2.56 0.20
C GLY A 292 -10.70 -3.20 -0.57
N VAL A 293 -10.87 -2.87 -1.85
CA VAL A 293 -11.90 -3.49 -2.71
C VAL A 293 -11.63 -4.99 -2.87
N ALA A 294 -10.37 -5.36 -3.15
CA ALA A 294 -10.00 -6.75 -3.30
C ALA A 294 -10.15 -7.53 -1.97
N LEU A 295 -9.78 -6.94 -0.83
CA LEU A 295 -10.02 -7.53 0.50
C LEU A 295 -11.50 -7.74 0.76
N ALA A 296 -12.34 -6.73 0.46
CA ALA A 296 -13.79 -6.83 0.65
C ALA A 296 -14.37 -8.00 -0.15
N GLN A 297 -13.98 -8.15 -1.41
CA GLN A 297 -14.43 -9.28 -2.23
C GLN A 297 -13.93 -10.62 -1.68
N MET A 298 -12.64 -10.74 -1.38
CA MET A 298 -12.06 -11.99 -0.90
C MET A 298 -12.67 -12.43 0.42
N LEU A 299 -12.76 -11.54 1.41
CA LEU A 299 -13.31 -11.85 2.72
C LEU A 299 -14.80 -12.20 2.64
N GLN A 300 -15.59 -11.46 1.84
CA GLN A 300 -17.01 -11.77 1.66
C GLN A 300 -17.24 -13.06 0.87
N ILE A 301 -16.36 -13.41 -0.07
CA ILE A 301 -16.40 -14.73 -0.72
C ILE A 301 -16.11 -15.81 0.31
N LEU A 302 -15.06 -15.64 1.12
CA LEU A 302 -14.62 -16.61 2.12
C LEU A 302 -15.58 -16.77 3.29
N ALA A 303 -16.31 -15.72 3.67
CA ALA A 303 -17.35 -15.75 4.72
C ALA A 303 -18.51 -16.74 4.44
N GLY A 304 -18.52 -17.39 3.28
CA GLY A 304 -19.46 -18.47 2.97
C GLY A 304 -19.04 -19.84 3.48
N TRP A 305 -17.89 -19.98 4.13
CA TRP A 305 -17.36 -21.23 4.66
C TRP A 305 -16.70 -21.02 6.04
N GLU A 306 -16.81 -22.02 6.88
CA GLU A 306 -16.03 -22.10 8.14
C GLU A 306 -14.63 -22.61 7.81
N LEU A 307 -13.72 -21.67 7.47
CA LEU A 307 -12.40 -22.01 6.90
C LEU A 307 -11.55 -22.91 7.81
N GLU A 308 -11.68 -22.76 9.13
CA GLU A 308 -10.94 -23.55 10.11
C GLU A 308 -11.36 -25.02 10.17
N GLU A 309 -12.60 -25.31 9.80
CA GLU A 309 -13.13 -26.67 9.77
C GLU A 309 -12.78 -27.42 8.47
N LEU A 310 -12.24 -26.72 7.47
CA LEU A 310 -11.93 -27.29 6.18
C LEU A 310 -10.58 -28.03 6.17
N ASP A 311 -10.51 -29.05 5.33
CA ASP A 311 -9.23 -29.65 4.95
C ASP A 311 -8.26 -28.57 4.42
N PRO A 312 -6.96 -28.60 4.80
CA PRO A 312 -6.00 -27.56 4.43
C PRO A 312 -5.89 -27.30 2.92
N ALA A 313 -6.01 -28.33 2.08
CA ALA A 313 -5.95 -28.16 0.64
C ALA A 313 -7.23 -27.48 0.09
N LEU A 314 -8.39 -27.81 0.64
CA LEU A 314 -9.65 -27.14 0.28
C LEU A 314 -9.64 -25.69 0.73
N ARG A 315 -9.19 -25.39 1.96
CA ARG A 315 -9.04 -24.02 2.44
C ARG A 315 -8.13 -23.20 1.54
N ALA A 316 -6.94 -23.71 1.20
CA ALA A 316 -6.02 -23.06 0.28
C ALA A 316 -6.66 -22.84 -1.10
N HIS A 317 -7.34 -23.83 -1.66
CA HIS A 317 -8.06 -23.74 -2.94
C HIS A 317 -9.09 -22.62 -2.94
N LEU A 318 -9.96 -22.55 -1.93
CA LEU A 318 -11.01 -21.53 -1.85
C LEU A 318 -10.42 -20.11 -1.67
N THR A 319 -9.35 -20.00 -0.89
CA THR A 319 -8.63 -18.74 -0.74
C THR A 319 -8.04 -18.27 -2.07
N VAL A 320 -7.38 -19.16 -2.81
CA VAL A 320 -6.83 -18.88 -4.16
C VAL A 320 -7.94 -18.49 -5.15
N GLU A 321 -9.06 -19.20 -5.13
CA GLU A 321 -10.19 -18.89 -5.99
C GLU A 321 -10.82 -17.52 -5.69
N SER A 322 -10.83 -17.09 -4.41
CA SER A 322 -11.24 -15.73 -4.04
C SER A 322 -10.26 -14.68 -4.55
N MET A 323 -8.95 -14.91 -4.40
CA MET A 323 -7.87 -14.06 -4.93
C MET A 323 -8.01 -13.89 -6.45
N ARG A 324 -8.17 -14.98 -7.19
CA ARG A 324 -8.32 -15.00 -8.66
C ARG A 324 -9.43 -14.04 -9.12
N ARG A 325 -10.58 -14.06 -8.45
CA ARG A 325 -11.74 -13.23 -8.81
C ARG A 325 -11.53 -11.76 -8.46
N ALA A 326 -11.02 -11.49 -7.27
CA ALA A 326 -10.75 -10.13 -6.82
C ALA A 326 -9.69 -9.43 -7.70
N PHE A 327 -8.63 -10.12 -8.08
CA PHE A 327 -7.60 -9.55 -8.96
C PHE A 327 -8.09 -9.35 -10.40
N ARG A 328 -8.97 -10.21 -10.88
CA ARG A 328 -9.64 -9.98 -12.17
C ARG A 328 -10.43 -8.67 -12.15
N ASP A 329 -11.27 -8.46 -11.13
CA ASP A 329 -12.08 -7.25 -11.02
C ASP A 329 -11.22 -5.99 -10.79
N ARG A 330 -10.15 -6.11 -10.00
CA ARG A 330 -9.13 -5.07 -9.84
C ARG A 330 -8.66 -4.54 -11.19
N THR A 331 -8.31 -5.45 -12.07
CA THR A 331 -7.71 -5.14 -13.37
C THR A 331 -8.65 -4.32 -14.27
N PHE A 332 -9.95 -4.62 -14.25
CA PHE A 332 -10.92 -4.01 -15.16
C PHE A 332 -11.58 -2.73 -14.65
N TYR A 333 -11.71 -2.59 -13.32
CA TYR A 333 -12.59 -1.57 -12.76
C TYR A 333 -11.89 -0.49 -11.94
N LEU A 334 -10.66 -0.74 -11.46
CA LEU A 334 -10.04 0.14 -10.50
C LEU A 334 -9.04 1.12 -11.13
N GLY A 335 -9.01 2.33 -10.58
CA GLY A 335 -8.15 3.44 -10.93
C GLY A 335 -8.33 4.58 -9.95
N ASP A 336 -7.93 5.79 -10.33
CA ASP A 336 -8.13 7.00 -9.52
C ASP A 336 -9.62 7.40 -9.51
N PRO A 337 -10.29 7.42 -8.34
CA PRO A 337 -11.73 7.74 -8.26
C PRO A 337 -12.05 9.21 -8.60
N ASP A 338 -11.04 10.09 -8.65
CA ASP A 338 -11.23 11.48 -9.05
C ASP A 338 -11.29 11.63 -10.59
N PHE A 339 -10.93 10.56 -11.34
CA PHE A 339 -10.89 10.53 -12.80
C PHE A 339 -11.81 9.48 -13.43
N VAL A 340 -12.11 8.39 -12.73
CA VAL A 340 -12.92 7.29 -13.27
C VAL A 340 -14.05 6.91 -12.32
N GLU A 341 -15.20 6.55 -12.89
CA GLU A 341 -16.32 6.03 -12.12
C GLU A 341 -16.11 4.55 -11.79
N ILE A 342 -15.90 4.25 -10.52
CA ILE A 342 -15.72 2.90 -10.01
C ILE A 342 -17.05 2.40 -9.43
N PRO A 343 -17.56 1.22 -9.83
CA PRO A 343 -18.85 0.70 -9.33
C PRO A 343 -18.69 0.12 -7.90
N MET A 344 -18.28 0.96 -6.94
CA MET A 344 -17.94 0.58 -5.57
C MET A 344 -19.05 -0.19 -4.88
N GLU A 345 -20.31 0.29 -4.98
CA GLU A 345 -21.47 -0.36 -4.36
C GLU A 345 -21.63 -1.81 -4.85
N THR A 346 -21.36 -2.07 -6.13
CA THR A 346 -21.41 -3.44 -6.67
C THR A 346 -20.23 -4.26 -6.21
N LEU A 347 -18.99 -3.75 -6.40
CA LEU A 347 -17.77 -4.50 -6.15
C LEU A 347 -17.59 -4.91 -4.68
N THR A 348 -18.13 -4.12 -3.75
CA THR A 348 -18.05 -4.38 -2.30
C THR A 348 -19.34 -5.01 -1.72
N SER A 349 -20.32 -5.36 -2.56
CA SER A 349 -21.58 -5.92 -2.08
C SER A 349 -21.46 -7.41 -1.74
N ARG A 350 -22.21 -7.83 -0.71
CA ARG A 350 -22.31 -9.24 -0.32
C ARG A 350 -22.99 -10.09 -1.41
N ASP A 351 -23.94 -9.51 -2.14
CA ASP A 351 -24.66 -10.21 -3.21
C ASP A 351 -23.73 -10.51 -4.40
N TYR A 352 -22.89 -9.55 -4.78
CA TYR A 352 -21.89 -9.75 -5.81
C TYR A 352 -20.88 -10.83 -5.40
N ALA A 353 -20.35 -10.75 -4.18
CA ALA A 353 -19.45 -11.76 -3.64
C ALA A 353 -20.10 -13.15 -3.56
N ALA A 354 -21.39 -13.24 -3.21
CA ALA A 354 -22.14 -14.49 -3.24
C ALA A 354 -22.27 -15.04 -4.67
N GLY A 355 -22.48 -14.18 -5.66
CA GLY A 355 -22.46 -14.54 -7.07
C GLY A 355 -21.11 -15.10 -7.52
N LEU A 356 -20.00 -14.43 -7.16
CA LEU A 356 -18.64 -14.90 -7.44
C LEU A 356 -18.36 -16.24 -6.75
N ARG A 357 -18.75 -16.38 -5.47
CA ARG A 357 -18.61 -17.63 -4.71
C ARG A 357 -19.36 -18.80 -5.36
N ALA A 358 -20.54 -18.58 -5.88
CA ALA A 358 -21.33 -19.62 -6.54
C ALA A 358 -20.67 -20.18 -7.82
N THR A 359 -19.69 -19.47 -8.38
CA THR A 359 -18.89 -19.93 -9.54
C THR A 359 -17.68 -20.78 -9.14
N ILE A 360 -17.37 -20.91 -7.85
CA ILE A 360 -16.24 -21.71 -7.36
C ILE A 360 -16.65 -23.18 -7.27
N HIS A 361 -15.90 -24.04 -7.94
CA HIS A 361 -16.09 -25.48 -7.84
C HIS A 361 -15.16 -26.05 -6.74
N PRO A 362 -15.67 -26.71 -5.67
CA PRO A 362 -14.87 -27.06 -4.50
C PRO A 362 -13.77 -28.11 -4.73
N GLN A 363 -13.71 -28.73 -5.90
CA GLN A 363 -12.74 -29.78 -6.22
C GLN A 363 -11.97 -29.54 -7.52
N ARG A 364 -12.13 -28.37 -8.13
CA ARG A 364 -11.49 -28.06 -9.41
C ARG A 364 -11.20 -26.58 -9.54
N ALA A 365 -9.94 -26.25 -9.86
CA ALA A 365 -9.52 -24.89 -10.15
C ALA A 365 -10.29 -24.31 -11.34
N THR A 366 -10.61 -23.02 -11.24
CA THR A 366 -11.13 -22.24 -12.36
C THR A 366 -9.96 -21.78 -13.21
N PRO A 367 -9.83 -22.20 -14.49
CA PRO A 367 -8.80 -21.65 -15.38
C PRO A 367 -9.00 -20.13 -15.53
N SER A 368 -7.92 -19.35 -15.44
CA SER A 368 -7.99 -17.90 -15.49
C SER A 368 -8.49 -17.35 -16.82
N ASP A 369 -8.29 -18.06 -17.92
CA ASP A 369 -8.80 -17.72 -19.25
C ASP A 369 -10.33 -17.80 -19.34
N MET A 370 -10.98 -18.62 -18.49
CA MET A 370 -12.45 -18.65 -18.39
C MET A 370 -13.05 -17.39 -17.75
N LEU A 371 -12.23 -16.57 -17.09
CA LEU A 371 -12.64 -15.31 -16.47
C LEU A 371 -12.39 -14.08 -17.35
N SER A 372 -12.11 -14.27 -18.64
CA SER A 372 -11.86 -13.25 -19.68
C SER A 372 -10.64 -12.32 -19.44
N GLY A 373 -9.66 -12.33 -20.34
CA GLY A 373 -8.45 -11.53 -20.37
C GLY A 373 -7.23 -12.26 -20.97
N GLU A 374 -6.23 -11.56 -21.46
CA GLU A 374 -4.99 -12.12 -22.02
C GLU A 374 -3.77 -11.85 -21.10
N PRO A 375 -2.76 -12.75 -21.02
CA PRO A 375 -1.69 -12.67 -20.04
C PRO A 375 -0.32 -12.27 -20.57
N THR A 376 0.52 -11.62 -19.73
CA THR A 376 1.99 -11.67 -19.81
C THR A 376 2.64 -11.46 -18.43
N PRO A 377 3.73 -12.16 -18.05
CA PRO A 377 4.25 -12.15 -16.69
C PRO A 377 5.50 -11.31 -16.49
N LEU A 378 5.64 -10.64 -15.33
CA LEU A 378 6.92 -10.30 -14.63
C LEU A 378 6.66 -9.79 -13.20
N GLU A 379 7.62 -9.97 -12.25
CA GLU A 379 7.48 -9.71 -10.81
C GLU A 379 8.42 -8.59 -10.32
N GLY A 380 7.93 -7.70 -9.42
CA GLY A 380 8.68 -6.72 -8.63
C GLY A 380 8.08 -6.58 -7.21
N ASP A 381 8.86 -6.14 -6.17
CA ASP A 381 8.51 -6.41 -4.77
C ASP A 381 8.80 -5.30 -3.75
N GLU A 382 8.89 -3.99 -4.09
CA GLU A 382 9.48 -3.02 -3.17
C GLU A 382 8.53 -1.92 -2.67
N THR A 383 8.43 -1.80 -1.36
CA THR A 383 7.59 -0.86 -0.59
C THR A 383 8.02 -0.96 0.88
N THR A 384 7.53 -0.13 1.78
CA THR A 384 7.69 -0.28 3.23
C THR A 384 6.39 -0.02 3.97
N HIS A 385 6.28 -0.56 5.18
CA HIS A 385 5.10 -0.38 6.04
C HIS A 385 5.51 -0.16 7.49
N PHE A 386 4.68 0.61 8.23
CA PHE A 386 4.75 0.71 9.68
C PHE A 386 3.36 0.84 10.31
N SER A 387 3.26 0.39 11.57
CA SER A 387 2.05 0.37 12.37
C SER A 387 2.29 0.99 13.74
N ILE A 388 1.38 1.85 14.22
CA ILE A 388 1.48 2.58 15.49
C ILE A 388 0.14 2.53 16.23
N ILE A 389 0.21 2.34 17.56
CA ILE A 389 -0.86 2.63 18.54
C ILE A 389 -0.22 3.43 19.66
N ASP A 390 -0.76 4.62 20.02
CA ASP A 390 -0.28 5.41 21.17
C ASP A 390 -1.11 5.20 22.44
N ALA A 391 -0.68 5.82 23.53
CA ALA A 391 -1.34 5.71 24.84
C ALA A 391 -2.71 6.40 24.90
N GLU A 392 -3.04 7.25 23.94
CA GLU A 392 -4.34 7.92 23.83
C GLU A 392 -5.33 7.09 23.02
N GLY A 393 -4.84 6.05 22.31
CA GLY A 393 -5.62 5.18 21.43
C GLY A 393 -5.61 5.61 19.97
N ASN A 394 -4.87 6.68 19.61
CA ASN A 394 -4.66 7.02 18.21
C ASN A 394 -3.91 5.90 17.50
N ARG A 395 -4.20 5.68 16.22
CA ARG A 395 -3.63 4.60 15.42
C ARG A 395 -3.18 5.11 14.06
N VAL A 396 -2.07 4.57 13.59
CA VAL A 396 -1.59 4.81 12.23
C VAL A 396 -1.15 3.49 11.61
N ALA A 397 -1.70 3.15 10.45
CA ALA A 397 -1.15 2.18 9.52
C ALA A 397 -0.68 2.94 8.28
N ALA A 398 0.60 2.87 7.96
CA ALA A 398 1.11 3.60 6.80
C ALA A 398 1.97 2.73 5.90
N THR A 399 1.70 2.81 4.61
CA THR A 399 2.45 2.13 3.57
C THR A 399 2.97 3.17 2.58
N GLN A 400 4.28 3.21 2.37
CA GLN A 400 4.96 4.19 1.52
C GLN A 400 5.98 3.52 0.60
N THR A 401 6.28 4.15 -0.54
CA THR A 401 7.05 3.52 -1.59
C THR A 401 7.77 4.53 -2.48
N VAL A 402 8.72 4.02 -3.25
CA VAL A 402 9.26 4.61 -4.49
C VAL A 402 9.04 3.67 -5.68
N ASN A 403 8.17 2.66 -5.52
CA ASN A 403 7.77 1.57 -6.41
C ASN A 403 8.80 0.45 -6.51
N LEU A 404 9.81 0.53 -7.35
CA LEU A 404 10.84 -0.52 -7.48
C LEU A 404 12.06 -0.20 -6.62
N LEU A 405 12.97 -1.19 -6.48
CA LEU A 405 14.28 -1.02 -5.83
C LEU A 405 14.96 0.27 -6.31
N TYR A 406 15.22 1.19 -5.38
CA TYR A 406 15.81 2.51 -5.67
C TYR A 406 15.03 3.33 -6.71
N GLY A 407 13.71 3.16 -6.79
CA GLY A 407 12.83 3.94 -7.66
C GLY A 407 13.31 4.05 -9.10
N SER A 408 13.28 5.27 -9.65
CA SER A 408 13.78 5.57 -10.99
C SER A 408 15.31 5.52 -11.14
N GLY A 409 16.04 5.39 -10.04
CA GLY A 409 17.50 5.49 -10.00
C GLY A 409 18.02 6.92 -10.14
N LEU A 410 17.16 7.94 -10.25
CA LEU A 410 17.52 9.34 -10.44
C LEU A 410 17.48 10.11 -9.12
N VAL A 411 18.59 10.72 -8.74
CA VAL A 411 18.68 11.77 -7.71
C VAL A 411 19.02 13.08 -8.40
N PRO A 412 18.13 14.08 -8.44
CA PRO A 412 18.48 15.42 -8.92
C PRO A 412 19.62 16.04 -8.08
N PRO A 413 20.69 16.54 -8.71
CA PRO A 413 21.87 17.01 -8.00
C PRO A 413 21.58 18.03 -6.89
N GLY A 414 22.19 17.86 -5.70
CA GLY A 414 22.05 18.77 -4.56
C GLY A 414 20.75 18.63 -3.76
N THR A 415 19.85 17.73 -4.15
CA THR A 415 18.60 17.44 -3.42
C THR A 415 18.75 16.28 -2.43
N GLY A 416 19.54 15.26 -2.77
CA GLY A 416 19.56 13.97 -2.06
C GLY A 416 18.26 13.17 -2.21
N VAL A 417 17.28 13.64 -2.98
CA VAL A 417 15.96 13.04 -3.15
C VAL A 417 16.03 11.99 -4.26
N LEU A 418 15.97 10.73 -3.89
CA LEU A 418 15.79 9.64 -4.84
C LEU A 418 14.35 9.63 -5.34
N LEU A 419 14.15 9.80 -6.65
CA LEU A 419 12.82 9.87 -7.25
C LEU A 419 12.22 8.47 -7.43
N ASN A 420 10.92 8.39 -7.24
CA ASN A 420 10.10 7.22 -7.51
C ASN A 420 10.11 6.82 -8.99
N ASN A 421 9.61 5.63 -9.28
CA ASN A 421 9.24 5.22 -10.64
C ASN A 421 7.79 4.71 -10.71
N GLU A 422 6.91 5.46 -10.07
CA GLU A 422 5.51 5.12 -9.89
C GLU A 422 4.68 5.23 -11.18
N MET A 423 5.20 5.90 -12.22
CA MET A 423 4.51 5.95 -13.53
C MET A 423 4.32 4.56 -14.15
N ASP A 424 5.18 3.57 -13.80
CA ASP A 424 5.03 2.16 -14.22
C ASP A 424 3.73 1.50 -13.71
N ASP A 425 3.16 2.01 -12.62
CA ASP A 425 1.89 1.51 -12.06
C ASP A 425 0.65 1.93 -12.86
N PHE A 426 0.77 2.89 -13.79
CA PHE A 426 -0.26 3.14 -14.79
C PHE A 426 -0.33 2.03 -15.85
N ALA A 427 -1.49 1.88 -16.46
CA ALA A 427 -1.64 1.13 -17.72
C ALA A 427 -1.05 1.96 -18.89
N LEU A 428 0.28 2.04 -18.96
CA LEU A 428 1.00 2.83 -19.95
C LEU A 428 0.75 2.33 -21.37
N GLN A 429 0.52 1.02 -21.52
CA GLN A 429 -0.01 0.41 -22.74
C GLN A 429 -1.13 -0.55 -22.33
N PRO A 430 -2.40 -0.29 -22.70
CA PRO A 430 -3.52 -1.16 -22.34
C PRO A 430 -3.31 -2.61 -22.80
N GLY A 431 -3.49 -3.55 -21.86
CA GLY A 431 -3.25 -4.97 -22.12
C GLY A 431 -1.81 -5.45 -21.89
N GLU A 432 -0.85 -4.56 -21.65
CA GLU A 432 0.50 -4.90 -21.21
C GLU A 432 0.61 -4.90 -19.67
N ALA A 433 1.55 -5.68 -19.15
CA ALA A 433 1.78 -5.78 -17.72
C ALA A 433 2.87 -4.80 -17.26
N ASN A 434 2.66 -4.15 -16.11
CA ASN A 434 3.68 -3.36 -15.42
C ASN A 434 4.82 -4.24 -14.87
N ALA A 435 5.77 -3.66 -14.12
CA ALA A 435 6.89 -4.39 -13.52
C ALA A 435 6.45 -5.47 -12.52
N PHE A 436 5.26 -5.33 -11.93
CA PHE A 436 4.67 -6.31 -11.00
C PHE A 436 3.85 -7.41 -11.70
N GLY A 437 3.84 -7.45 -13.03
CA GLY A 437 3.06 -8.42 -13.80
C GLY A 437 1.56 -8.16 -13.77
N VAL A 438 1.13 -6.93 -13.45
CA VAL A 438 -0.27 -6.56 -13.39
C VAL A 438 -0.69 -5.90 -14.67
N MET A 439 -1.71 -6.47 -15.29
CA MET A 439 -2.36 -5.85 -16.44
C MET A 439 -3.21 -4.66 -16.00
N GLY A 440 -3.27 -3.63 -16.82
CA GLY A 440 -4.15 -2.47 -16.65
C GLY A 440 -4.90 -2.17 -17.94
N PHE A 441 -6.04 -1.51 -17.79
CA PHE A 441 -6.88 -1.04 -18.87
C PHE A 441 -7.18 0.45 -18.71
N ASP A 442 -8.03 1.01 -19.55
CA ASP A 442 -8.31 2.43 -19.66
C ASP A 442 -8.61 3.14 -18.31
N ALA A 443 -9.19 2.44 -17.34
CA ALA A 443 -9.47 3.00 -16.02
C ALA A 443 -8.20 3.51 -15.31
N ASN A 444 -7.05 2.85 -15.53
CA ASN A 444 -5.76 3.22 -14.97
C ASN A 444 -4.78 3.78 -16.01
N ALA A 445 -5.25 4.32 -17.15
CA ALA A 445 -4.39 5.03 -18.09
C ALA A 445 -3.93 6.38 -17.50
N PRO A 446 -2.72 6.87 -17.83
CA PRO A 446 -2.20 8.13 -17.32
C PRO A 446 -2.97 9.33 -17.89
N GLU A 447 -3.26 10.29 -17.03
CA GLU A 447 -3.84 11.59 -17.35
C GLU A 447 -3.16 12.67 -16.50
N PRO A 448 -3.11 13.94 -16.93
CA PRO A 448 -2.51 15.03 -16.15
C PRO A 448 -3.04 15.13 -14.72
N GLY A 449 -2.16 15.01 -13.73
CA GLY A 449 -2.51 15.11 -12.31
C GLY A 449 -3.21 13.87 -11.73
N LYS A 450 -3.44 12.81 -12.50
CA LYS A 450 -4.04 11.56 -12.06
C LYS A 450 -3.08 10.75 -11.20
N ARG A 451 -3.61 10.03 -10.21
CA ARG A 451 -2.87 9.08 -9.39
C ARG A 451 -2.92 7.69 -10.02
N MET A 452 -1.80 7.01 -10.05
CA MET A 452 -1.72 5.62 -10.49
C MET A 452 -2.32 4.67 -9.46
N LEU A 453 -2.99 3.62 -9.92
CA LEU A 453 -3.55 2.57 -9.09
C LEU A 453 -2.45 1.93 -8.22
N SER A 454 -2.76 1.71 -6.93
CA SER A 454 -1.84 1.12 -5.97
C SER A 454 -2.37 -0.20 -5.41
N SER A 455 -1.46 -1.03 -4.88
CA SER A 455 -1.80 -2.21 -4.07
C SER A 455 -1.50 -2.02 -2.58
N MET A 456 -1.00 -0.86 -2.16
CA MET A 456 -0.74 -0.56 -0.74
C MET A 456 -2.03 -0.58 0.06
N THR A 457 -2.07 -1.38 1.13
CA THR A 457 -3.30 -1.73 1.85
C THR A 457 -3.11 -1.60 3.36
N PRO A 458 -2.84 -0.39 3.89
CA PRO A 458 -2.85 -0.18 5.32
C PRO A 458 -4.23 -0.52 5.89
N THR A 459 -4.26 -1.25 7.01
CA THR A 459 -5.50 -1.86 7.51
C THR A 459 -5.59 -1.81 9.03
N PHE A 460 -6.78 -1.49 9.55
CA PHE A 460 -7.18 -1.72 10.94
C PHE A 460 -8.16 -2.89 11.01
N MET A 461 -8.06 -3.66 12.08
CA MET A 461 -9.01 -4.69 12.48
C MET A 461 -9.55 -4.34 13.87
N LEU A 462 -10.85 -4.29 14.02
CA LEU A 462 -11.53 -3.87 15.23
C LEU A 462 -12.53 -4.94 15.67
N SER A 463 -12.44 -5.39 16.93
CA SER A 463 -13.45 -6.26 17.57
C SER A 463 -13.70 -5.80 19.00
N ASP A 464 -14.66 -6.40 19.70
CA ASP A 464 -14.93 -6.10 21.12
C ASP A 464 -13.75 -6.45 22.03
N ASP A 465 -12.86 -7.33 21.59
CA ASP A 465 -11.78 -7.89 22.39
C ASP A 465 -10.38 -7.42 21.99
N ARG A 466 -10.22 -7.00 20.74
CA ARG A 466 -8.89 -6.71 20.18
C ARG A 466 -8.96 -5.68 19.06
N ILE A 467 -7.95 -4.83 19.02
CA ILE A 467 -7.66 -3.93 17.89
C ILE A 467 -6.31 -4.34 17.31
N ALA A 468 -6.20 -4.45 15.99
CA ALA A 468 -4.93 -4.67 15.31
C ALA A 468 -4.72 -3.65 14.19
N VAL A 469 -3.47 -3.29 13.97
CA VAL A 469 -2.99 -2.39 12.91
C VAL A 469 -1.96 -3.15 12.12
N LEU A 470 -2.13 -3.30 10.81
CA LEU A 470 -1.24 -4.13 10.00
C LEU A 470 -1.10 -3.64 8.56
N GLY A 471 0.00 -4.04 7.95
CA GLY A 471 0.28 -3.92 6.54
C GLY A 471 1.66 -4.45 6.18
N THR A 472 2.00 -4.41 4.90
CA THR A 472 3.23 -5.01 4.39
C THR A 472 3.63 -4.38 3.05
N PRO A 473 4.92 -4.33 2.69
CA PRO A 473 5.35 -4.17 1.30
C PRO A 473 5.13 -5.44 0.48
N GLY A 474 5.36 -5.37 -0.85
CA GLY A 474 5.38 -6.56 -1.71
C GLY A 474 4.59 -6.43 -3.01
N GLY A 475 4.47 -5.24 -3.58
CA GLY A 475 3.73 -5.02 -4.83
C GLY A 475 2.30 -5.53 -4.73
N THR A 476 1.82 -6.28 -5.71
CA THR A 476 0.46 -6.85 -5.69
C THR A 476 0.24 -7.90 -4.60
N ARG A 477 1.31 -8.55 -4.13
CA ARG A 477 1.24 -9.50 -3.01
C ARG A 477 0.84 -8.85 -1.70
N ILE A 478 0.97 -7.51 -1.55
CA ILE A 478 0.49 -6.76 -0.38
C ILE A 478 -0.94 -7.18 -0.02
N ILE A 479 -1.84 -7.17 -1.00
CA ILE A 479 -3.26 -7.45 -0.81
C ILE A 479 -3.48 -8.85 -0.22
N THR A 480 -2.83 -9.85 -0.78
CA THR A 480 -2.98 -11.24 -0.35
C THR A 480 -2.25 -11.53 0.96
N MET A 481 -1.14 -10.84 1.24
CA MET A 481 -0.44 -10.96 2.52
C MET A 481 -1.22 -10.29 3.65
N VAL A 482 -1.87 -9.14 3.40
CA VAL A 482 -2.80 -8.53 4.36
C VAL A 482 -4.01 -9.44 4.58
N LEU A 483 -4.58 -10.05 3.54
CA LEU A 483 -5.62 -11.07 3.69
C LEU A 483 -5.18 -12.20 4.63
N LEU A 484 -3.98 -12.78 4.41
CA LEU A 484 -3.47 -13.86 5.28
C LEU A 484 -3.24 -13.37 6.71
N GLY A 485 -2.81 -12.11 6.91
CA GLY A 485 -2.70 -11.48 8.22
C GLY A 485 -4.06 -11.37 8.93
N ILE A 486 -5.10 -10.92 8.20
CA ILE A 486 -6.48 -10.85 8.70
C ILE A 486 -6.97 -12.24 9.13
N LEU A 487 -6.80 -13.25 8.26
CA LEU A 487 -7.18 -14.63 8.58
C LEU A 487 -6.39 -15.20 9.77
N GLY A 488 -5.13 -14.78 9.95
CA GLY A 488 -4.31 -15.15 11.11
C GLY A 488 -4.84 -14.56 12.41
N TYR A 489 -5.22 -13.29 12.43
CA TYR A 489 -5.85 -12.66 13.60
C TYR A 489 -7.22 -13.26 13.90
N ASP A 490 -8.02 -13.53 12.87
CA ASP A 490 -9.32 -14.21 12.99
C ASP A 490 -9.18 -15.61 13.61
N ALA A 491 -8.11 -16.34 13.27
CA ALA A 491 -7.74 -17.62 13.89
C ALA A 491 -7.13 -17.48 15.31
N GLY A 492 -7.04 -16.27 15.87
CA GLY A 492 -6.58 -16.02 17.24
C GLY A 492 -5.06 -15.94 17.42
N LEU A 493 -4.28 -15.78 16.35
CA LEU A 493 -2.81 -15.64 16.46
C LEU A 493 -2.43 -14.29 17.10
N ASP A 494 -1.28 -14.25 17.79
CA ASP A 494 -0.65 -13.02 18.28
C ASP A 494 0.03 -12.25 17.13
N ALA A 495 0.41 -10.98 17.40
CA ALA A 495 1.00 -10.08 16.42
C ALA A 495 2.28 -10.65 15.77
N GLN A 496 3.18 -11.25 16.57
CA GLN A 496 4.43 -11.82 16.05
C GLN A 496 4.18 -13.06 15.19
N SER A 497 3.23 -13.91 15.59
CA SER A 497 2.83 -15.09 14.82
C SER A 497 2.20 -14.70 13.47
N VAL A 498 1.37 -13.64 13.45
CA VAL A 498 0.80 -13.08 12.21
C VAL A 498 1.90 -12.57 11.28
N ALA A 499 2.87 -11.81 11.81
CA ALA A 499 4.00 -11.31 11.01
C ALA A 499 4.84 -12.44 10.39
N ALA A 500 4.95 -13.57 11.08
CA ALA A 500 5.75 -14.73 10.68
C ALA A 500 5.02 -15.74 9.79
N LEU A 501 3.71 -15.57 9.51
CA LEU A 501 2.92 -16.52 8.73
C LEU A 501 3.57 -16.84 7.38
N PRO A 502 3.68 -18.12 6.98
CA PRO A 502 4.05 -18.48 5.62
C PRO A 502 3.00 -18.04 4.62
N ARG A 503 3.44 -17.57 3.46
CA ARG A 503 2.60 -16.83 2.52
C ARG A 503 2.42 -17.54 1.19
N PHE A 504 1.26 -17.29 0.55
CA PHE A 504 0.97 -17.68 -0.81
C PHE A 504 0.13 -16.62 -1.49
N HIS A 505 0.17 -16.63 -2.83
CA HIS A 505 -0.41 -15.58 -3.64
C HIS A 505 -0.95 -16.11 -4.96
N HIS A 506 -2.04 -15.49 -5.44
CA HIS A 506 -2.55 -15.64 -6.79
C HIS A 506 -3.13 -14.29 -7.24
N GLN A 507 -2.80 -13.83 -8.44
CA GLN A 507 -3.25 -12.53 -8.96
C GLN A 507 -4.02 -12.63 -10.27
N TRP A 508 -4.81 -13.72 -10.45
CA TRP A 508 -5.53 -14.03 -11.68
C TRP A 508 -4.57 -14.41 -12.83
N LEU A 509 -3.70 -13.53 -13.24
CA LEU A 509 -2.64 -13.75 -14.24
C LEU A 509 -1.29 -13.28 -13.68
N PRO A 510 -0.22 -14.10 -13.84
CA PRO A 510 -0.22 -15.45 -14.43
C PRO A 510 -1.06 -16.44 -13.62
N ASP A 511 -1.69 -17.42 -14.31
CA ASP A 511 -2.56 -18.44 -13.69
C ASP A 511 -1.75 -19.49 -12.92
N ARG A 512 -1.14 -19.08 -11.83
CA ARG A 512 -0.37 -19.97 -10.94
C ARG A 512 -0.43 -19.49 -9.49
N ILE A 513 -0.36 -20.43 -8.57
CA ILE A 513 -0.16 -20.14 -7.15
C ILE A 513 1.34 -19.97 -6.93
N SER A 514 1.76 -18.79 -6.50
CA SER A 514 3.09 -18.59 -5.92
C SER A 514 3.01 -18.88 -4.42
N ALA A 515 3.89 -19.72 -3.89
CA ALA A 515 3.90 -20.07 -2.48
C ALA A 515 5.31 -19.97 -1.91
N GLU A 516 5.38 -19.42 -0.68
CA GLU A 516 6.59 -19.41 0.11
C GLU A 516 6.89 -20.84 0.61
N ARG A 517 8.16 -21.11 0.90
CA ARG A 517 8.55 -22.35 1.56
C ARG A 517 7.81 -22.50 2.89
N GLY A 518 7.17 -23.65 3.09
CA GLY A 518 6.41 -23.93 4.31
C GLY A 518 4.97 -23.42 4.30
N ALA A 519 4.54 -22.68 3.27
CA ALA A 519 3.14 -22.29 3.13
C ALA A 519 2.21 -23.50 2.97
N PHE A 520 2.67 -24.54 2.29
CA PHE A 520 1.93 -25.76 2.07
C PHE A 520 2.76 -27.00 2.37
N SER A 521 2.14 -28.05 2.94
CA SER A 521 2.77 -29.35 3.01
C SER A 521 2.82 -30.01 1.61
N PRO A 522 3.70 -31.00 1.39
CA PRO A 522 3.74 -31.74 0.12
C PRO A 522 2.40 -32.35 -0.28
N GLU A 523 1.60 -32.79 0.69
CA GLU A 523 0.27 -33.38 0.47
C GLU A 523 -0.71 -32.30 -0.02
N VAL A 524 -0.67 -31.10 0.56
CA VAL A 524 -1.49 -29.96 0.12
C VAL A 524 -1.12 -29.56 -1.30
N ILE A 525 0.18 -29.46 -1.63
CA ILE A 525 0.65 -29.15 -2.99
C ILE A 525 0.16 -30.21 -3.99
N ALA A 526 0.30 -31.49 -3.65
CA ALA A 526 -0.17 -32.57 -4.52
C ALA A 526 -1.69 -32.47 -4.77
N ARG A 527 -2.46 -32.18 -3.72
CA ARG A 527 -3.91 -32.05 -3.82
C ARG A 527 -4.34 -30.82 -4.63
N LEU A 528 -3.68 -29.68 -4.48
CA LEU A 528 -3.93 -28.48 -5.30
C LEU A 528 -3.65 -28.74 -6.78
N ARG A 529 -2.55 -29.46 -7.09
CA ARG A 529 -2.24 -29.89 -8.47
C ARG A 529 -3.28 -30.87 -9.04
N GLU A 530 -3.79 -31.78 -8.23
CA GLU A 530 -4.91 -32.68 -8.64
C GLU A 530 -6.20 -31.90 -8.94
N MET A 531 -6.45 -30.79 -8.21
CA MET A 531 -7.56 -29.87 -8.49
C MET A 531 -7.35 -29.04 -9.76
N GLY A 532 -6.15 -29.07 -10.36
CA GLY A 532 -5.81 -28.37 -11.60
C GLY A 532 -5.09 -27.04 -11.41
N HIS A 533 -4.64 -26.69 -10.19
CA HIS A 533 -3.78 -25.53 -9.99
C HIS A 533 -2.35 -25.80 -10.46
N GLU A 534 -1.73 -24.82 -11.10
CA GLU A 534 -0.28 -24.71 -11.19
C GLU A 534 0.24 -24.17 -9.85
N VAL A 535 1.20 -24.85 -9.23
CA VAL A 535 1.75 -24.44 -7.92
C VAL A 535 3.27 -24.30 -8.04
N ASP A 536 3.74 -23.05 -7.91
CA ASP A 536 5.16 -22.70 -7.80
C ASP A 536 5.50 -22.57 -6.30
N ALA A 537 6.00 -23.66 -5.73
CA ALA A 537 6.47 -23.75 -4.36
C ALA A 537 7.91 -24.28 -4.39
N PRO A 538 8.92 -23.49 -3.99
CA PRO A 538 10.32 -23.87 -4.05
C PRO A 538 10.62 -25.01 -3.07
N ASP A 539 11.43 -25.98 -3.51
CA ASP A 539 12.07 -26.94 -2.64
C ASP A 539 13.39 -26.37 -2.04
N GLU A 540 14.04 -27.12 -1.12
CA GLU A 540 15.29 -26.68 -0.48
C GLU A 540 16.44 -26.43 -1.46
N GLN A 541 16.48 -27.16 -2.59
CA GLN A 541 17.55 -27.03 -3.57
C GLN A 541 17.31 -25.84 -4.51
N ASP A 542 16.06 -25.56 -4.83
CA ASP A 542 15.66 -24.42 -5.65
C ASP A 542 15.88 -23.10 -4.91
N GLU A 543 15.62 -23.05 -3.60
CA GLU A 543 15.86 -21.87 -2.77
C GLU A 543 17.37 -21.57 -2.65
N MET A 544 18.20 -22.61 -2.50
CA MET A 544 19.67 -22.44 -2.45
C MET A 544 20.23 -21.95 -3.80
N ARG A 545 19.61 -22.32 -4.93
CA ARG A 545 19.96 -21.80 -6.27
C ARG A 545 19.45 -20.38 -6.50
N ARG A 546 18.28 -20.06 -5.98
CA ARG A 546 17.68 -18.72 -6.07
C ARG A 546 18.41 -17.72 -5.16
N SER A 547 18.78 -18.12 -3.95
CA SER A 547 19.55 -17.28 -3.00
C SER A 547 21.01 -17.05 -3.42
N ALA A 548 21.59 -17.92 -4.23
CA ALA A 548 22.93 -17.72 -4.79
C ALA A 548 22.98 -16.73 -5.97
N GLY A 549 21.82 -16.34 -6.53
CA GLY A 549 21.72 -15.47 -7.71
C GLY A 549 20.62 -14.42 -7.72
N ARG A 550 19.73 -14.37 -6.73
CA ARG A 550 18.60 -13.44 -6.68
C ARG A 550 18.17 -13.13 -5.24
N THR A 551 17.76 -11.91 -5.00
CA THR A 551 17.23 -11.32 -3.75
C THR A 551 15.85 -11.87 -3.32
N SER A 552 15.59 -13.16 -3.38
CA SER A 552 14.24 -13.76 -3.37
C SER A 552 13.55 -13.88 -2.01
N SER A 553 14.22 -13.62 -0.87
CA SER A 553 13.55 -13.70 0.44
C SER A 553 12.60 -12.53 0.71
N HIS A 554 12.74 -11.43 0.00
CA HIS A 554 11.95 -10.20 0.18
C HIS A 554 10.71 -10.11 -0.73
N SER A 555 10.55 -11.01 -1.69
CA SER A 555 9.34 -11.08 -2.53
C SER A 555 8.07 -11.41 -1.72
N TRP A 556 8.24 -11.83 -0.47
CA TRP A 556 7.14 -12.14 0.45
C TRP A 556 6.88 -11.05 1.48
N GLY A 557 7.30 -9.82 1.18
CA GLY A 557 7.00 -8.64 1.98
C GLY A 557 7.78 -8.55 3.28
N ASN A 558 7.31 -7.66 4.14
CA ASN A 558 7.88 -7.31 5.43
C ASN A 558 6.75 -6.81 6.32
N LEU A 559 5.87 -7.72 6.75
CA LEU A 559 4.67 -7.37 7.50
C LEU A 559 5.03 -6.78 8.86
N GLN A 560 4.49 -5.60 9.13
CA GLN A 560 4.61 -4.90 10.40
C GLN A 560 3.23 -4.76 11.02
N THR A 561 3.09 -5.13 12.29
CA THR A 561 1.79 -5.09 12.95
C THR A 561 1.92 -4.80 14.43
N VAL A 562 0.93 -4.10 14.97
CA VAL A 562 0.75 -3.92 16.40
C VAL A 562 -0.68 -4.27 16.78
N ALA A 563 -0.89 -4.76 17.99
CA ALA A 563 -2.23 -5.08 18.47
C ALA A 563 -2.42 -4.63 19.92
N TRP A 564 -3.66 -4.29 20.23
CA TRP A 564 -4.10 -3.96 21.58
C TRP A 564 -5.21 -4.93 21.99
N ASN A 565 -4.93 -5.76 22.99
CA ASN A 565 -5.89 -6.64 23.61
C ASN A 565 -6.72 -5.85 24.64
N LEU A 566 -8.01 -5.71 24.39
CA LEU A 566 -8.93 -4.92 25.20
C LEU A 566 -9.35 -5.65 26.49
N ARG A 567 -9.26 -7.00 26.53
CA ARG A 567 -9.67 -7.79 27.72
C ARG A 567 -8.71 -7.59 28.87
N ASP A 568 -7.42 -7.77 28.64
CA ASP A 568 -6.36 -7.69 29.65
C ASP A 568 -5.55 -6.39 29.57
N ASN A 569 -5.89 -5.51 28.65
CA ASN A 569 -5.24 -4.21 28.41
C ASN A 569 -3.75 -4.35 28.15
N THR A 570 -3.35 -5.21 27.22
CA THR A 570 -1.97 -5.42 26.81
C THR A 570 -1.72 -5.02 25.37
N LEU A 571 -0.51 -4.55 25.08
CA LEU A 571 -0.05 -4.23 23.71
C LEU A 571 0.88 -5.33 23.21
N GLU A 572 0.81 -5.61 21.93
CA GLU A 572 1.66 -6.54 21.20
C GLU A 572 2.30 -5.84 20.01
N GLY A 573 3.52 -6.25 19.65
CA GLY A 573 4.18 -5.86 18.43
C GLY A 573 4.68 -7.07 17.66
N GLY A 574 4.57 -7.05 16.34
CA GLY A 574 5.06 -8.09 15.45
C GLY A 574 5.82 -7.49 14.26
N THR A 575 7.05 -7.94 14.08
CA THR A 575 7.88 -7.61 12.91
C THR A 575 8.23 -8.88 12.14
N ASP A 576 8.26 -8.76 10.83
CA ASP A 576 8.53 -9.87 9.93
C ASP A 576 9.94 -10.45 10.12
N PRO A 577 10.07 -11.74 10.46
CA PRO A 577 11.38 -12.36 10.65
C PRO A 577 12.21 -12.48 9.35
N ARG A 578 11.63 -12.20 8.18
CA ARG A 578 12.34 -12.14 6.90
C ARG A 578 13.19 -10.89 6.75
N ASN A 579 12.92 -9.87 7.57
CA ASN A 579 13.65 -8.61 7.59
C ASN A 579 14.65 -8.57 8.76
N GLU A 580 15.93 -8.48 8.43
CA GLU A 580 17.04 -8.49 9.40
C GLU A 580 17.12 -7.21 10.26
N VAL A 581 16.52 -6.10 9.80
CA VAL A 581 16.65 -4.76 10.42
C VAL A 581 15.31 -4.21 10.93
N GLY A 582 14.21 -4.94 10.75
CA GLY A 582 12.89 -4.57 11.27
C GLY A 582 12.83 -4.63 12.79
N SER A 583 11.92 -3.87 13.39
CA SER A 583 11.70 -3.83 14.83
C SER A 583 10.22 -3.61 15.17
N ALA A 584 9.78 -4.25 16.26
CA ALA A 584 8.50 -3.96 16.88
C ALA A 584 8.74 -3.76 18.40
N GLU A 585 8.41 -2.58 18.89
CA GLU A 585 8.67 -2.17 20.25
C GLU A 585 7.37 -1.76 20.95
N VAL A 586 7.23 -2.21 22.20
CA VAL A 586 6.15 -1.82 23.11
C VAL A 586 6.76 -1.10 24.29
N GLN A 587 6.37 0.17 24.50
CA GLN A 587 6.80 0.97 25.63
C GLN A 587 5.61 1.31 26.52
N LEU A 588 5.58 0.74 27.72
CA LEU A 588 4.51 1.01 28.68
C LEU A 588 4.68 2.38 29.33
N THR A 589 3.56 3.07 29.52
CA THR A 589 3.54 4.31 30.31
C THR A 589 3.81 3.92 31.79
N PRO A 590 4.75 4.59 32.49
CA PRO A 590 4.95 4.34 33.91
C PRO A 590 3.65 4.50 34.68
N GLU A 591 3.34 3.57 35.58
CA GLU A 591 2.22 3.77 36.51
C GLU A 591 2.46 5.06 37.32
N PRO A 592 1.41 5.91 37.51
CA PRO A 592 1.51 7.19 38.19
C PRO A 592 1.89 7.08 39.68
#